data_91beccbbc09bbd99d152787c30a928c5
#
_entry.id   91beccbbc09bbd99d152787c30a928c5
#
_cell.length_a   1.000
_cell.length_b   1.000
_cell.length_c   1.000
_cell.angle_alpha   90.00
_cell.angle_beta   90.00
_cell.angle_gamma   90.00
#
_symmetry.space_group_name_H-M   'P 1'
#
loop_
_entity.id
_entity.type
_entity.pdbx_description
1 polymer ?
#
loop_
_entity_poly.entity_id
_entity_poly.type
_entity_poly.pdbx_seq_one_letter_code
_entity_poly.pdbx_strand_id
1 'polypeptide(L)'
;MRRFSEWSSCSRRRYSLGRFWGDGRVACIVGLNPSIADDKLDDPTNLRLIGLLDALDFQGYVLVNLIPESTPYPERLGKYQRRLSAKNQAVIVQTAAHVDAVILAWGNGAVRCPFRHRLIDRFDDPLCFGKTKAGEPKHPLYLPSKTGLTSF
;
A
#
# COMPACT_ATOMS: atom_id res chain seq x y z
N MET A 1 -10.16 -10.32 14.21
CA MET A 1 -9.41 -9.84 13.01
C MET A 1 -8.40 -10.87 12.58
N ARG A 2 -8.43 -11.26 11.33
CA ARG A 2 -7.38 -12.09 10.72
C ARG A 2 -6.24 -11.21 10.24
N ARG A 3 -5.00 -11.68 10.42
CA ARG A 3 -3.77 -10.92 10.12
C ARG A 3 -2.75 -11.82 9.46
N PHE A 4 -1.98 -11.28 8.52
CA PHE A 4 -0.77 -11.94 8.02
C PHE A 4 0.27 -10.92 7.59
N SER A 5 1.51 -11.37 7.46
CA SER A 5 2.57 -10.63 6.78
C SER A 5 3.51 -11.61 6.07
N GLU A 6 4.01 -11.20 4.92
CA GLU A 6 4.97 -11.98 4.14
C GLU A 6 6.30 -11.23 4.06
N TRP A 7 7.35 -11.86 4.54
CA TRP A 7 8.69 -11.29 4.63
C TRP A 7 9.71 -12.12 3.85
N SER A 8 10.81 -11.47 3.46
CA SER A 8 12.00 -12.19 3.00
C SER A 8 12.61 -13.01 4.15
N SER A 9 13.42 -14.04 3.80
CA SER A 9 14.07 -14.90 4.79
C SER A 9 14.94 -14.13 5.79
N CYS A 10 15.55 -13.00 5.38
CA CYS A 10 16.33 -12.14 6.25
C CYS A 10 15.50 -11.10 7.03
N SER A 11 14.18 -11.09 6.87
CA SER A 11 13.24 -10.16 7.53
C SER A 11 13.51 -8.67 7.24
N ARG A 12 14.19 -8.35 6.16
CA ARG A 12 14.48 -6.96 5.75
C ARG A 12 13.47 -6.41 4.75
N ARG A 13 12.75 -7.30 4.06
CA ARG A 13 11.74 -6.94 3.05
C ARG A 13 10.40 -7.51 3.46
N ARG A 14 9.40 -6.66 3.48
CA ARG A 14 8.01 -7.08 3.64
C ARG A 14 7.29 -6.94 2.30
N TYR A 15 6.87 -8.07 1.74
CA TYR A 15 6.19 -8.08 0.45
C TYR A 15 4.70 -7.79 0.56
N SER A 16 4.06 -8.23 1.63
CA SER A 16 2.63 -7.97 1.85
C SER A 16 2.27 -8.00 3.33
N LEU A 17 1.15 -7.34 3.65
CA LEU A 17 0.59 -7.33 5.00
C LEU A 17 -0.94 -7.31 4.86
N GLY A 18 -1.62 -8.23 5.53
CA GLY A 18 -3.08 -8.34 5.47
C GLY A 18 -3.76 -8.04 6.80
N ARG A 19 -4.93 -7.40 6.70
CA ARG A 19 -5.85 -7.11 7.81
C ARG A 19 -7.27 -7.35 7.32
N PHE A 20 -8.03 -8.23 8.01
CA PHE A 20 -9.39 -8.58 7.63
C PHE A 20 -10.26 -8.62 8.88
N TRP A 21 -11.34 -7.83 8.90
CA TRP A 21 -12.27 -7.75 10.02
C TRP A 21 -13.68 -8.25 9.67
N GLY A 22 -13.88 -8.70 8.44
CA GLY A 22 -15.11 -9.32 7.97
C GLY A 22 -14.87 -10.09 6.67
N ASP A 23 -15.95 -10.56 6.06
CA ASP A 23 -15.90 -11.39 4.84
C ASP A 23 -16.38 -10.66 3.57
N GLY A 24 -16.46 -9.34 3.62
CA GLY A 24 -16.89 -8.51 2.49
C GLY A 24 -15.74 -8.08 1.57
N ARG A 25 -15.88 -6.88 1.02
CA ARG A 25 -14.93 -6.32 0.04
C ARG A 25 -13.53 -6.17 0.61
N VAL A 26 -12.54 -6.47 -0.20
CA VAL A 26 -11.12 -6.35 0.14
C VAL A 26 -10.41 -5.41 -0.85
N ALA A 27 -9.57 -4.53 -0.34
CA ALA A 27 -8.75 -3.63 -1.15
C ALA A 27 -7.29 -4.08 -1.18
N CYS A 28 -6.62 -3.85 -2.31
CA CYS A 28 -5.16 -3.81 -2.38
C CYS A 28 -4.72 -2.37 -2.19
N ILE A 29 -3.90 -2.12 -1.17
CA ILE A 29 -3.32 -0.79 -0.93
C ILE A 29 -1.87 -0.82 -1.42
N VAL A 30 -1.50 0.12 -2.28
CA VAL A 30 -0.12 0.25 -2.77
C VAL A 30 0.53 1.45 -2.11
N GLY A 31 1.41 1.19 -1.15
CA GLY A 31 2.18 2.20 -0.42
C GLY A 31 3.58 2.41 -0.97
N LEU A 32 4.38 3.23 -0.30
CA LEU A 32 5.76 3.51 -0.69
C LEU A 32 6.70 2.39 -0.24
N ASN A 33 6.83 2.21 1.08
CA ASN A 33 7.67 1.18 1.69
C ASN A 33 7.11 0.75 3.04
N PRO A 34 7.43 -0.48 3.49
CA PRO A 34 7.02 -0.96 4.81
C PRO A 34 7.72 -0.21 5.95
N SER A 35 7.00 -0.02 7.06
CA SER A 35 7.56 0.40 8.33
C SER A 35 7.65 -0.81 9.27
N ILE A 36 7.16 -0.69 10.51
CA ILE A 36 7.35 -1.69 11.56
C ILE A 36 6.20 -2.70 11.70
N ALA A 37 5.06 -2.47 11.02
CA ALA A 37 3.90 -3.35 11.16
C ALA A 37 4.17 -4.75 10.60
N ASP A 38 3.66 -5.76 11.30
CA ASP A 38 3.73 -7.16 10.93
C ASP A 38 2.39 -7.88 11.22
N ASP A 39 2.40 -9.19 11.37
CA ASP A 39 1.21 -9.98 11.68
C ASP A 39 0.65 -9.73 13.09
N LYS A 40 1.43 -9.10 13.97
CA LYS A 40 1.06 -8.83 15.37
C LYS A 40 0.91 -7.36 15.69
N LEU A 41 1.76 -6.51 15.10
CA LEU A 41 1.89 -5.09 15.41
C LEU A 41 1.31 -4.22 14.31
N ASP A 42 0.52 -3.22 14.68
CA ASP A 42 0.07 -2.16 13.78
C ASP A 42 0.91 -0.90 13.99
N ASP A 43 1.17 -0.18 12.90
CA ASP A 43 1.72 1.16 12.93
C ASP A 43 0.61 2.21 12.69
N PRO A 44 0.89 3.51 12.85
CA PRO A 44 -0.12 4.55 12.66
C PRO A 44 -0.79 4.52 11.29
N THR A 45 -0.06 4.18 10.23
CA THR A 45 -0.61 4.06 8.87
C THR A 45 -1.64 2.96 8.77
N ASN A 46 -1.35 1.77 9.33
CA ASN A 46 -2.27 0.64 9.31
C ASN A 46 -3.53 0.92 10.15
N LEU A 47 -3.39 1.54 11.31
CA LEU A 47 -4.54 1.95 12.10
C LEU A 47 -5.44 2.93 11.35
N ARG A 48 -4.84 3.88 10.61
CA ARG A 48 -5.59 4.83 9.79
C ARG A 48 -6.29 4.13 8.62
N LEU A 49 -5.62 3.20 7.95
CA LEU A 49 -6.21 2.43 6.84
C LEU A 49 -7.43 1.62 7.29
N ILE A 50 -7.35 0.96 8.43
CA ILE A 50 -8.49 0.22 9.00
C ILE A 50 -9.70 1.14 9.14
N GLY A 51 -9.54 2.30 9.76
CA GLY A 51 -10.63 3.25 9.97
C GLY A 51 -11.20 3.82 8.66
N LEU A 52 -10.34 4.21 7.71
CA LEU A 52 -10.77 4.74 6.42
C LEU A 52 -11.53 3.71 5.60
N LEU A 53 -11.02 2.49 5.54
CA LEU A 53 -11.61 1.42 4.73
C LEU A 53 -12.90 0.87 5.33
N ASP A 54 -12.98 0.76 6.65
CA ASP A 54 -14.20 0.36 7.34
C ASP A 54 -15.35 1.35 7.05
N ALA A 55 -15.06 2.66 7.07
CA ALA A 55 -16.01 3.70 6.74
C ALA A 55 -16.47 3.67 5.26
N LEU A 56 -15.75 2.99 4.38
CA LEU A 56 -16.04 2.82 2.96
C LEU A 56 -16.57 1.42 2.63
N ASP A 57 -17.06 0.68 3.62
CA ASP A 57 -17.63 -0.66 3.51
C ASP A 57 -16.66 -1.74 2.98
N PHE A 58 -15.36 -1.54 3.19
CA PHE A 58 -14.39 -2.63 3.02
C PHE A 58 -14.29 -3.43 4.31
N GLN A 59 -14.02 -4.73 4.17
CA GLN A 59 -13.89 -5.66 5.29
C GLN A 59 -12.46 -6.20 5.46
N GLY A 60 -11.54 -5.65 4.69
CA GLY A 60 -10.13 -5.97 4.78
C GLY A 60 -9.31 -5.32 3.70
N TYR A 61 -7.98 -5.44 3.84
CA TYR A 61 -7.04 -5.02 2.82
C TYR A 61 -5.76 -5.86 2.85
N VAL A 62 -5.08 -5.85 1.73
CA VAL A 62 -3.70 -6.30 1.61
C VAL A 62 -2.85 -5.10 1.21
N LEU A 63 -1.89 -4.75 2.05
CA LEU A 63 -0.94 -3.67 1.81
C LEU A 63 0.30 -4.25 1.13
N VAL A 64 0.63 -3.70 -0.02
CA VAL A 64 1.86 -3.94 -0.77
C VAL A 64 2.58 -2.61 -0.95
N ASN A 65 3.84 -2.63 -1.35
CA ASN A 65 4.62 -1.39 -1.43
C ASN A 65 5.46 -1.36 -2.70
N LEU A 66 5.71 -0.17 -3.23
CA LEU A 66 6.62 0.03 -4.37
C LEU A 66 8.02 -0.49 -4.06
N ILE A 67 8.47 -0.27 -2.82
CA ILE A 67 9.77 -0.70 -2.30
C ILE A 67 9.51 -1.64 -1.12
N PRO A 68 9.97 -2.90 -1.15
CA PRO A 68 9.70 -3.86 -0.07
C PRO A 68 10.61 -3.70 1.15
N GLU A 69 11.72 -2.96 1.06
CA GLU A 69 12.66 -2.74 2.15
C GLU A 69 11.98 -2.02 3.32
N SER A 70 11.98 -2.67 4.48
CA SER A 70 11.35 -2.15 5.69
C SER A 70 12.24 -1.15 6.39
N THR A 71 11.76 0.08 6.55
CA THR A 71 12.41 1.13 7.36
C THR A 71 11.39 2.20 7.73
N PRO A 72 11.45 2.74 8.97
CA PRO A 72 10.67 3.93 9.33
C PRO A 72 11.27 5.23 8.76
N TYR A 73 12.42 5.17 8.08
CA TYR A 73 13.16 6.31 7.53
C TYR A 73 13.21 6.23 6.01
N PRO A 74 12.16 6.71 5.28
CA PRO A 74 12.09 6.61 3.82
C PRO A 74 13.27 7.26 3.09
N GLU A 75 13.90 8.27 3.70
CA GLU A 75 15.08 8.95 3.15
C GLU A 75 16.29 8.02 2.97
N ARG A 76 16.31 6.87 3.65
CA ARG A 76 17.37 5.88 3.53
C ARG A 76 17.19 4.90 2.37
N LEU A 77 16.10 5.03 1.61
CA LEU A 77 15.76 4.10 0.54
C LEU A 77 16.43 4.41 -0.81
N GLY A 78 17.21 5.48 -0.93
CA GLY A 78 17.69 6.03 -2.20
C GLY A 78 18.16 5.02 -3.26
N LYS A 79 18.92 3.99 -2.87
CA LYS A 79 19.45 2.99 -3.81
C LYS A 79 18.37 2.02 -4.34
N TYR A 80 17.23 1.89 -3.66
CA TYR A 80 16.14 0.97 -4.04
C TYR A 80 15.05 1.64 -4.86
N GLN A 81 14.98 2.96 -4.87
CA GLN A 81 13.87 3.73 -5.44
C GLN A 81 13.79 3.67 -6.96
N ARG A 82 14.88 3.35 -7.64
CA ARG A 82 14.97 3.32 -9.10
C ARG A 82 14.64 1.96 -9.71
N ARG A 83 14.47 0.93 -8.89
CA ARG A 83 14.42 -0.46 -9.33
C ARG A 83 13.26 -1.22 -8.69
N LEU A 84 12.40 -1.78 -9.53
CA LEU A 84 11.35 -2.70 -9.08
C LEU A 84 11.89 -4.14 -9.16
N SER A 85 11.93 -4.83 -8.01
CA SER A 85 12.33 -6.24 -8.01
C SER A 85 11.25 -7.12 -8.61
N ALA A 86 11.65 -8.20 -9.30
CA ALA A 86 10.72 -9.13 -9.93
C ALA A 86 9.78 -9.80 -8.89
N LYS A 87 10.29 -10.18 -7.74
CA LYS A 87 9.49 -10.77 -6.66
C LYS A 87 8.43 -9.80 -6.17
N ASN A 88 8.81 -8.56 -5.89
CA ASN A 88 7.88 -7.55 -5.39
C ASN A 88 6.81 -7.20 -6.43
N GLN A 89 7.20 -7.05 -7.69
CA GLN A 89 6.25 -6.82 -8.78
C GLN A 89 5.23 -7.93 -8.89
N ALA A 90 5.66 -9.19 -8.82
CA ALA A 90 4.77 -10.35 -8.88
C ALA A 90 3.75 -10.32 -7.72
N VAL A 91 4.19 -10.03 -6.50
CA VAL A 91 3.29 -9.92 -5.34
C VAL A 91 2.26 -8.80 -5.53
N ILE A 92 2.70 -7.62 -5.98
CA ILE A 92 1.80 -6.48 -6.22
C ILE A 92 0.73 -6.84 -7.27
N VAL A 93 1.15 -7.34 -8.42
CA VAL A 93 0.25 -7.66 -9.53
C VAL A 93 -0.72 -8.78 -9.16
N GLN A 94 -0.24 -9.83 -8.52
CA GLN A 94 -1.09 -10.94 -8.08
C GLN A 94 -2.10 -10.49 -7.00
N THR A 95 -1.67 -9.68 -6.04
CA THR A 95 -2.59 -9.14 -5.03
C THR A 95 -3.68 -8.29 -5.68
N ALA A 96 -3.30 -7.38 -6.58
CA ALA A 96 -4.24 -6.52 -7.27
C ALA A 96 -5.28 -7.30 -8.10
N ALA A 97 -4.89 -8.43 -8.67
CA ALA A 97 -5.77 -9.26 -9.49
C ALA A 97 -6.84 -10.03 -8.70
N HIS A 98 -6.67 -10.18 -7.38
CA HIS A 98 -7.51 -11.05 -6.54
C HIS A 98 -8.36 -10.28 -5.50
N VAL A 99 -8.48 -8.96 -5.65
CA VAL A 99 -9.23 -8.10 -4.73
C VAL A 99 -10.29 -7.28 -5.46
N ASP A 100 -11.15 -6.61 -4.69
CA ASP A 100 -12.28 -5.84 -5.26
C ASP A 100 -11.89 -4.45 -5.74
N ALA A 101 -10.81 -3.87 -5.20
CA ALA A 101 -10.34 -2.54 -5.58
C ALA A 101 -8.83 -2.40 -5.33
N VAL A 102 -8.18 -1.58 -6.15
CA VAL A 102 -6.78 -1.19 -5.97
C VAL A 102 -6.76 0.29 -5.60
N ILE A 103 -6.12 0.62 -4.49
CA ILE A 103 -6.01 1.98 -3.95
C ILE A 103 -4.55 2.37 -3.87
N LEU A 104 -4.16 3.39 -4.63
CA LEU A 104 -2.81 3.92 -4.62
C LEU A 104 -2.67 4.90 -3.46
N ALA A 105 -1.64 4.75 -2.64
CA ALA A 105 -1.50 5.50 -1.39
C ALA A 105 -0.04 5.78 -1.01
N TRP A 106 0.83 5.97 -1.99
CA TRP A 106 2.28 6.11 -1.75
C TRP A 106 2.76 7.52 -1.41
N GLY A 107 1.96 8.56 -1.67
CA GLY A 107 2.34 9.94 -1.38
C GLY A 107 3.43 10.50 -2.30
N ASN A 108 3.92 11.70 -1.98
CA ASN A 108 4.92 12.39 -2.78
C ASN A 108 6.30 11.72 -2.78
N GLY A 109 6.62 10.89 -1.79
CA GLY A 109 7.89 10.17 -1.73
C GLY A 109 8.14 9.26 -2.92
N ALA A 110 7.09 8.79 -3.58
CA ALA A 110 7.18 7.90 -4.73
C ALA A 110 7.63 8.61 -6.04
N VAL A 111 7.75 9.93 -6.04
CA VAL A 111 8.26 10.66 -7.22
C VAL A 111 9.65 10.17 -7.64
N ARG A 112 10.42 9.64 -6.71
CA ARG A 112 11.74 9.04 -6.95
C ARG A 112 11.68 7.61 -7.49
N CYS A 113 10.49 7.04 -7.64
CA CYS A 113 10.25 5.70 -8.18
C CYS A 113 9.64 5.79 -9.58
N PRO A 114 10.43 5.99 -10.64
CA PRO A 114 9.89 6.19 -12.00
C PRO A 114 9.13 4.95 -12.51
N PHE A 115 9.43 3.76 -12.03
CA PHE A 115 8.73 2.53 -12.38
C PHE A 115 7.25 2.53 -11.93
N ARG A 116 6.83 3.43 -11.03
CA ARG A 116 5.43 3.49 -10.58
C ARG A 116 4.45 3.74 -11.73
N HIS A 117 4.85 4.49 -12.73
CA HIS A 117 4.00 4.76 -13.90
C HIS A 117 3.68 3.49 -14.69
N ARG A 118 4.67 2.63 -14.92
CA ARG A 118 4.44 1.33 -15.59
C ARG A 118 3.59 0.40 -14.75
N LEU A 119 3.71 0.48 -13.43
CA LEU A 119 2.92 -0.33 -12.52
C LEU A 119 1.45 0.12 -12.51
N ILE A 120 1.18 1.43 -12.55
CA ILE A 120 -0.19 1.97 -12.64
C ILE A 120 -0.92 1.40 -13.87
N ASP A 121 -0.25 1.27 -15.00
CA ASP A 121 -0.84 0.74 -16.23
C ASP A 121 -1.25 -0.73 -16.13
N ARG A 122 -0.81 -1.44 -15.09
CA ARG A 122 -1.17 -2.83 -14.82
C ARG A 122 -2.46 -2.99 -14.00
N PHE A 123 -3.02 -1.89 -13.49
CA PHE A 123 -4.23 -1.92 -12.66
C PHE A 123 -5.44 -1.45 -13.46
N ASP A 124 -6.59 -2.15 -13.26
CA ASP A 124 -7.88 -1.71 -13.76
C ASP A 124 -8.48 -0.68 -12.80
N ASP A 125 -8.83 0.50 -13.32
CA ASP A 125 -9.48 1.57 -12.56
C ASP A 125 -8.91 1.81 -11.16
N PRO A 126 -7.58 2.10 -11.03
CA PRO A 126 -7.00 2.36 -9.72
C PRO A 126 -7.63 3.59 -9.07
N LEU A 127 -7.83 3.51 -7.76
CA LEU A 127 -8.42 4.55 -6.93
C LEU A 127 -7.37 5.21 -6.05
N CYS A 128 -7.71 6.35 -5.45
CA CYS A 128 -6.91 7.02 -4.44
C CYS A 128 -7.78 7.80 -3.46
N PHE A 129 -7.21 8.23 -2.34
CA PHE A 129 -7.85 9.13 -1.37
C PHE A 129 -7.70 10.61 -1.75
N GLY A 130 -7.56 10.90 -3.03
CA GLY A 130 -7.27 12.23 -3.56
C GLY A 130 -5.82 12.36 -4.00
N LYS A 131 -5.51 13.45 -4.70
CA LYS A 131 -4.18 13.72 -5.26
C LYS A 131 -3.52 14.88 -4.53
N THR A 132 -2.20 14.81 -4.38
CA THR A 132 -1.38 15.92 -3.90
C THR A 132 -1.24 16.99 -5.01
N LYS A 133 -0.67 18.16 -4.69
CA LYS A 133 -0.37 19.19 -5.69
C LYS A 133 0.57 18.67 -6.80
N ALA A 134 1.44 17.72 -6.48
CA ALA A 134 2.34 17.09 -7.45
C ALA A 134 1.66 16.02 -8.31
N GLY A 135 0.36 15.71 -8.06
CA GLY A 135 -0.40 14.70 -8.80
C GLY A 135 -0.20 13.27 -8.31
N GLU A 136 0.47 13.07 -7.18
CA GLU A 136 0.63 11.76 -6.57
C GLU A 136 -0.59 11.39 -5.71
N PRO A 137 -0.91 10.09 -5.53
CA PRO A 137 -1.99 9.69 -4.62
C PRO A 137 -1.60 10.01 -3.18
N LYS A 138 -2.54 10.56 -2.42
CA LYS A 138 -2.29 10.93 -1.02
C LYS A 138 -1.97 9.72 -0.15
N HIS A 139 -1.01 9.90 0.74
CA HIS A 139 -0.70 8.95 1.81
C HIS A 139 -1.84 8.95 2.85
N PRO A 140 -2.22 7.78 3.41
CA PRO A 140 -3.38 7.71 4.33
C PRO A 140 -3.16 8.40 5.67
N LEU A 141 -1.93 8.49 6.13
CA LEU A 141 -1.61 9.14 7.40
C LEU A 141 -2.03 10.62 7.37
N TYR A 142 -2.70 11.08 8.40
CA TYR A 142 -3.25 12.45 8.54
C TYR A 142 -4.48 12.78 7.67
N LEU A 143 -5.02 11.85 6.89
CA LEU A 143 -6.28 12.09 6.18
C LEU A 143 -7.47 12.16 7.16
N PRO A 144 -8.48 13.01 6.89
CA PRO A 144 -9.72 13.01 7.67
C PRO A 144 -10.42 11.64 7.62
N SER A 145 -11.11 11.30 8.71
CA SER A 145 -11.79 9.99 8.85
C SER A 145 -12.86 9.73 7.78
N LYS A 146 -13.43 10.78 7.20
CA LYS A 146 -14.48 10.70 6.17
C LYS A 146 -13.93 10.91 4.76
N THR A 147 -12.64 10.67 4.54
CA THR A 147 -12.05 10.77 3.20
C THR A 147 -12.62 9.69 2.29
N GLY A 148 -13.18 10.11 1.16
CA GLY A 148 -13.67 9.19 0.12
C GLY A 148 -12.60 8.78 -0.86
N LEU A 149 -12.99 7.91 -1.80
CA LEU A 149 -12.14 7.46 -2.90
C LEU A 149 -12.54 8.14 -4.21
N THR A 150 -11.53 8.43 -5.02
CA THR A 150 -11.69 8.95 -6.39
C THR A 150 -10.86 8.12 -7.35
N SER A 151 -11.16 8.18 -8.65
CA SER A 151 -10.31 7.59 -9.68
C SER A 151 -8.93 8.23 -9.69
N PHE A 152 -7.89 7.44 -9.88
CA PHE A 152 -6.52 7.92 -10.12
C PHE A 152 -6.17 7.86 -11.62
#